data_e6bef66641a906cb5141c3350ed3af6e
#
_entry.id   e6bef66641a906cb5141c3350ed3af6e
#
_cell.length_a   1.000
_cell.length_b   1.000
_cell.length_c   1.000
_cell.angle_alpha   90.00
_cell.angle_beta   90.00
_cell.angle_gamma   90.00
#
_symmetry.space_group_name_H-M   'P 1'
#
loop_
_entity.id
_entity.type
_entity.pdbx_description
1 polymer ?
#
loop_
_entity_poly.entity_id
_entity_poly.type
_entity_poly.pdbx_seq_one_letter_code
_entity_poly.pdbx_strand_id
1 'polypeptide(L)'
;YTPDRIMEEYGVTPRQMIEVKALMGDTSDNISGVKGIGEKTALSLIKQEGDVKTLYEHLADIKLTPSVRTKLENGHQDAIDSRFLAEICLEAPVDKATEFYKLGEVDTEKTKALLADLEMMRLIDRLGLSGKAVESADSAVQESKLKLSDLPKFEVKPLDDSVISVLGKDKTAYFIFADNKLSILCNDVIYTTEDNAIITAFMGTACEKITFEGKTAHKFAFSNGTHLENLTFCCDLAGYLLNSQSSEYTAENLCLSYKCLYRSDMGEYADLSSLPALSENLKKQLEMTEMIKLFDDIEMPLCEVLASMEFY
;
A
#
# COMPACT_ATOMS: atom_id res chain seq x y z
N TYR A 1 -12.20 10.07 -29.02
CA TYR A 1 -13.21 10.54 -29.97
C TYR A 1 -12.59 11.61 -30.89
N THR A 2 -12.74 11.42 -32.20
CA THR A 2 -12.38 12.44 -33.19
C THR A 2 -13.63 13.24 -33.61
N PRO A 3 -13.49 14.45 -34.19
CA PRO A 3 -14.64 15.19 -34.69
C PRO A 3 -15.51 14.40 -35.68
N ASP A 4 -14.87 13.63 -36.57
CA ASP A 4 -15.59 12.79 -37.56
C ASP A 4 -16.45 11.72 -36.88
N ARG A 5 -15.90 11.06 -35.85
CA ARG A 5 -16.65 10.05 -35.10
C ARG A 5 -17.85 10.61 -34.34
N ILE A 6 -17.75 11.83 -33.79
CA ILE A 6 -18.88 12.49 -33.17
C ILE A 6 -19.96 12.79 -34.22
N MET A 7 -19.55 13.24 -35.39
CA MET A 7 -20.48 13.50 -36.49
C MET A 7 -21.17 12.21 -36.96
N GLU A 8 -20.44 11.12 -37.09
CA GLU A 8 -21.00 9.81 -37.47
C GLU A 8 -21.98 9.25 -36.43
N GLU A 9 -21.64 9.35 -35.16
CA GLU A 9 -22.41 8.73 -34.07
C GLU A 9 -23.63 9.59 -33.67
N TYR A 10 -23.44 10.90 -33.54
CA TYR A 10 -24.46 11.81 -33.01
C TYR A 10 -25.06 12.74 -34.07
N GLY A 11 -24.41 12.90 -35.21
CA GLY A 11 -24.82 13.79 -36.30
C GLY A 11 -24.74 15.27 -35.93
N VAL A 12 -23.85 15.64 -35.05
CA VAL A 12 -23.58 17.02 -34.60
C VAL A 12 -22.04 17.21 -34.52
N THR A 13 -21.63 18.47 -34.58
CA THR A 13 -20.22 18.83 -34.40
C THR A 13 -19.82 18.76 -32.92
N PRO A 14 -18.52 18.68 -32.56
CA PRO A 14 -18.07 18.75 -31.18
C PRO A 14 -18.56 20.01 -30.44
N ARG A 15 -18.64 21.14 -31.13
CA ARG A 15 -19.18 22.38 -30.55
C ARG A 15 -20.66 22.28 -30.28
N GLN A 16 -21.44 21.70 -31.18
CA GLN A 16 -22.87 21.45 -30.98
C GLN A 16 -23.16 20.45 -29.86
N MET A 17 -22.20 19.60 -29.50
CA MET A 17 -22.35 18.69 -28.34
C MET A 17 -22.47 19.47 -27.03
N ILE A 18 -21.84 20.65 -26.89
CA ILE A 18 -22.03 21.56 -25.75
C ILE A 18 -23.50 22.01 -25.67
N GLU A 19 -24.08 22.36 -26.81
CA GLU A 19 -25.46 22.77 -26.91
C GLU A 19 -26.46 21.63 -26.61
N VAL A 20 -26.11 20.42 -27.03
CA VAL A 20 -26.87 19.19 -26.66
C VAL A 20 -26.85 18.97 -25.16
N LYS A 21 -25.65 19.06 -24.53
CA LYS A 21 -25.51 18.93 -23.06
C LYS A 21 -26.26 20.07 -22.31
N ALA A 22 -26.28 21.25 -22.85
CA ALA A 22 -27.08 22.37 -22.29
C ALA A 22 -28.58 22.06 -22.15
N LEU A 23 -29.12 21.30 -23.11
CA LEU A 23 -30.53 20.92 -23.10
C LEU A 23 -30.81 19.66 -22.30
N MET A 24 -29.99 18.58 -22.50
CA MET A 24 -30.22 17.29 -21.85
C MET A 24 -29.67 17.20 -20.41
N GLY A 25 -28.74 18.08 -20.07
CA GLY A 25 -27.96 17.99 -18.84
C GLY A 25 -26.82 16.96 -18.91
N ASP A 26 -26.04 16.88 -17.84
CA ASP A 26 -25.02 15.89 -17.60
C ASP A 26 -25.00 15.51 -16.12
N THR A 27 -25.49 14.33 -15.79
CA THR A 27 -25.60 13.87 -14.40
C THR A 27 -24.25 13.60 -13.77
N SER A 28 -23.22 13.26 -14.56
CA SER A 28 -21.86 13.02 -14.05
C SER A 28 -21.21 14.30 -13.53
N ASP A 29 -21.52 15.43 -14.19
CA ASP A 29 -20.99 16.76 -13.84
C ASP A 29 -21.99 17.62 -13.06
N ASN A 30 -23.12 17.04 -12.68
CA ASN A 30 -24.21 17.73 -11.98
C ASN A 30 -24.75 18.95 -12.76
N ILE A 31 -24.80 18.86 -14.08
CA ILE A 31 -25.41 19.86 -14.98
C ILE A 31 -26.86 19.47 -15.19
N SER A 32 -27.82 20.35 -14.80
CA SER A 32 -29.23 20.01 -14.73
C SER A 32 -29.92 19.84 -16.09
N GLY A 33 -29.50 20.61 -17.08
CA GLY A 33 -30.24 20.69 -18.35
C GLY A 33 -31.68 21.18 -18.20
N VAL A 34 -32.45 21.08 -19.26
CA VAL A 34 -33.89 21.37 -19.27
C VAL A 34 -34.66 20.14 -18.79
N LYS A 35 -35.38 20.26 -17.69
CA LYS A 35 -36.13 19.18 -17.07
C LYS A 35 -37.05 18.43 -18.03
N GLY A 36 -36.77 17.16 -18.28
CA GLY A 36 -37.59 16.32 -19.16
C GLY A 36 -37.27 16.42 -20.65
N ILE A 37 -36.19 17.10 -21.04
CA ILE A 37 -35.57 17.03 -22.36
C ILE A 37 -34.43 16.03 -22.28
N GLY A 38 -34.55 14.91 -22.96
CA GLY A 38 -33.49 13.88 -23.04
C GLY A 38 -32.69 13.99 -24.32
N GLU A 39 -31.64 13.15 -24.42
CA GLU A 39 -30.65 13.15 -25.48
C GLU A 39 -31.24 13.18 -26.88
N LYS A 40 -32.23 12.31 -27.20
CA LYS A 40 -32.87 12.24 -28.54
C LYS A 40 -33.53 13.55 -28.92
N THR A 41 -34.21 14.18 -27.97
CA THR A 41 -34.91 15.45 -28.22
C THR A 41 -33.90 16.60 -28.37
N ALA A 42 -32.88 16.64 -27.49
CA ALA A 42 -31.81 17.62 -27.55
C ALA A 42 -31.04 17.56 -28.88
N LEU A 43 -30.61 16.35 -29.29
CA LEU A 43 -29.96 16.14 -30.59
C LEU A 43 -30.81 16.57 -31.77
N SER A 44 -32.13 16.27 -31.75
CA SER A 44 -33.02 16.67 -32.84
C SER A 44 -33.15 18.18 -32.95
N LEU A 45 -33.27 18.87 -31.80
CA LEU A 45 -33.39 20.32 -31.72
C LEU A 45 -32.10 21.02 -32.18
N ILE A 46 -30.95 20.57 -31.73
CA ILE A 46 -29.67 21.17 -32.10
C ILE A 46 -29.29 20.88 -33.55
N LYS A 47 -29.65 19.73 -34.09
CA LYS A 47 -29.48 19.47 -35.54
C LYS A 47 -30.28 20.42 -36.41
N GLN A 48 -31.50 20.83 -35.96
CA GLN A 48 -32.38 21.70 -36.68
C GLN A 48 -31.96 23.17 -36.52
N GLU A 49 -31.68 23.61 -35.30
CA GLU A 49 -31.51 25.05 -34.97
C GLU A 49 -30.05 25.48 -34.82
N GLY A 50 -29.12 24.50 -34.66
CA GLY A 50 -27.70 24.76 -34.56
C GLY A 50 -27.19 24.98 -33.14
N ASP A 51 -27.82 25.85 -32.37
CA ASP A 51 -27.43 26.16 -30.98
C ASP A 51 -28.66 26.54 -30.12
N VAL A 52 -28.45 26.61 -28.80
CA VAL A 52 -29.48 26.91 -27.80
C VAL A 52 -30.03 28.30 -27.99
N LYS A 53 -29.21 29.30 -28.31
CA LYS A 53 -29.66 30.68 -28.52
C LYS A 53 -30.64 30.79 -29.69
N THR A 54 -30.27 30.27 -30.85
CA THR A 54 -31.10 30.24 -32.06
C THR A 54 -32.39 29.44 -31.82
N LEU A 55 -32.31 28.32 -31.08
CA LEU A 55 -33.47 27.53 -30.69
C LEU A 55 -34.52 28.40 -29.95
N TYR A 56 -34.09 29.21 -28.96
CA TYR A 56 -35.02 30.03 -28.19
C TYR A 56 -35.49 31.25 -28.96
N GLU A 57 -34.69 31.81 -29.88
CA GLU A 57 -35.13 32.88 -30.80
C GLU A 57 -36.25 32.42 -31.72
N HIS A 58 -36.18 31.17 -32.22
CA HIS A 58 -37.14 30.59 -33.14
C HIS A 58 -38.21 29.72 -32.44
N LEU A 59 -38.23 29.66 -31.11
CA LEU A 59 -39.09 28.73 -30.36
C LEU A 59 -40.59 28.83 -30.75
N ALA A 60 -41.07 30.00 -31.13
CA ALA A 60 -42.45 30.20 -31.56
C ALA A 60 -42.76 29.52 -32.90
N ASP A 61 -41.79 29.48 -33.81
CA ASP A 61 -41.95 29.04 -35.21
C ASP A 61 -41.67 27.56 -35.42
N ILE A 62 -40.96 26.93 -34.49
CA ILE A 62 -40.60 25.52 -34.59
C ILE A 62 -41.81 24.61 -34.33
N LYS A 63 -41.97 23.56 -35.14
CA LYS A 63 -43.01 22.55 -34.96
C LYS A 63 -42.64 21.61 -33.81
N LEU A 64 -43.14 21.89 -32.63
CA LEU A 64 -42.91 21.08 -31.41
C LEU A 64 -44.24 20.57 -30.86
N THR A 65 -44.17 19.44 -30.14
CA THR A 65 -45.29 19.00 -29.32
C THR A 65 -45.55 20.03 -28.20
N PRO A 66 -46.81 20.26 -27.77
CA PRO A 66 -47.08 21.18 -26.68
C PRO A 66 -46.27 20.91 -25.43
N SER A 67 -46.05 19.63 -25.09
CA SER A 67 -45.26 19.21 -23.93
C SER A 67 -43.81 19.62 -24.02
N VAL A 68 -43.15 19.45 -25.18
CA VAL A 68 -41.74 19.85 -25.38
C VAL A 68 -41.59 21.36 -25.33
N ARG A 69 -42.54 22.10 -25.97
CA ARG A 69 -42.54 23.54 -25.95
C ARG A 69 -42.62 24.09 -24.50
N THR A 70 -43.59 23.63 -23.72
CA THR A 70 -43.75 24.06 -22.31
C THR A 70 -42.50 23.76 -21.48
N LYS A 71 -41.82 22.61 -21.71
CA LYS A 71 -40.58 22.28 -21.01
C LYS A 71 -39.46 23.25 -21.36
N LEU A 72 -39.30 23.60 -22.64
CA LEU A 72 -38.30 24.56 -23.08
C LEU A 72 -38.58 25.96 -22.53
N GLU A 73 -39.83 26.42 -22.60
CA GLU A 73 -40.24 27.70 -22.05
C GLU A 73 -39.95 27.81 -20.55
N ASN A 74 -40.28 26.78 -19.78
CA ASN A 74 -40.03 26.76 -18.33
C ASN A 74 -38.54 26.58 -17.97
N GLY A 75 -37.76 25.90 -18.82
CA GLY A 75 -36.35 25.59 -18.58
C GLY A 75 -35.36 26.50 -19.31
N HIS A 76 -35.79 27.70 -19.75
CA HIS A 76 -34.95 28.62 -20.51
C HIS A 76 -33.66 29.01 -19.74
N GLN A 77 -33.82 29.41 -18.48
CA GLN A 77 -32.69 29.77 -17.64
C GLN A 77 -31.78 28.56 -17.37
N ASP A 78 -32.37 27.39 -17.09
CA ASP A 78 -31.62 26.15 -16.86
C ASP A 78 -30.79 25.79 -18.10
N ALA A 79 -31.28 26.00 -19.33
CA ALA A 79 -30.51 25.77 -20.55
C ALA A 79 -29.31 26.73 -20.69
N ILE A 80 -29.49 28.02 -20.33
CA ILE A 80 -28.44 29.03 -20.38
C ILE A 80 -27.31 28.67 -19.36
N ASP A 81 -27.72 28.39 -18.12
CA ASP A 81 -26.78 28.04 -17.04
C ASP A 81 -26.05 26.73 -17.34
N SER A 82 -26.77 25.73 -17.84
CA SER A 82 -26.19 24.46 -18.24
C SER A 82 -25.23 24.60 -19.43
N ARG A 83 -25.53 25.47 -20.40
CA ARG A 83 -24.63 25.76 -21.50
C ARG A 83 -23.32 26.37 -21.01
N PHE A 84 -23.42 27.36 -20.10
CA PHE A 84 -22.24 27.99 -19.50
C PHE A 84 -21.37 26.99 -18.75
N LEU A 85 -21.97 26.08 -18.00
CA LEU A 85 -21.26 25.03 -17.25
C LEU A 85 -20.65 23.95 -18.15
N ALA A 86 -21.32 23.64 -19.28
CA ALA A 86 -20.82 22.60 -20.20
C ALA A 86 -19.66 23.08 -21.09
N GLU A 87 -19.49 24.41 -21.24
CA GLU A 87 -18.40 24.96 -22.06
C GLU A 87 -17.10 25.06 -21.26
N ILE A 88 -16.04 24.44 -21.77
CA ILE A 88 -14.71 24.51 -21.15
C ILE A 88 -14.16 25.93 -21.24
N CYS A 89 -13.77 26.49 -20.10
CA CYS A 89 -13.13 27.81 -20.04
C CYS A 89 -11.68 27.72 -20.56
N LEU A 90 -11.45 28.28 -21.75
CA LEU A 90 -10.12 28.34 -22.36
C LEU A 90 -9.23 29.47 -21.81
N GLU A 91 -9.83 30.42 -21.09
CA GLU A 91 -9.13 31.56 -20.51
C GLU A 91 -8.92 31.43 -19.00
N ALA A 92 -8.96 30.18 -18.50
CA ALA A 92 -8.61 29.91 -17.10
C ALA A 92 -7.15 30.39 -16.82
N PRO A 93 -6.88 30.96 -15.64
CA PRO A 93 -5.55 31.49 -15.29
C PRO A 93 -4.58 30.35 -14.93
N VAL A 94 -4.27 29.52 -15.92
CA VAL A 94 -3.30 28.42 -15.82
C VAL A 94 -2.07 28.75 -16.65
N ASP A 95 -0.91 28.23 -16.24
CA ASP A 95 0.28 28.32 -17.05
C ASP A 95 0.09 27.49 -18.33
N LYS A 96 0.27 28.13 -19.50
CA LYS A 96 0.11 27.48 -20.81
C LYS A 96 1.38 26.78 -21.29
N ALA A 97 2.50 26.94 -20.59
CA ALA A 97 3.76 26.28 -20.90
C ALA A 97 3.71 24.81 -20.44
N THR A 98 3.61 23.88 -21.38
CA THR A 98 3.51 22.43 -21.09
C THR A 98 4.70 21.88 -20.32
N GLU A 99 5.85 22.57 -20.36
CA GLU A 99 7.06 22.26 -19.62
C GLU A 99 6.82 22.24 -18.10
N PHE A 100 5.93 23.10 -17.59
CA PHE A 100 5.55 23.15 -16.17
C PHE A 100 4.84 21.91 -15.67
N TYR A 101 4.20 21.17 -16.59
CA TYR A 101 3.39 19.98 -16.27
C TYR A 101 4.12 18.67 -16.55
N LYS A 102 5.42 18.73 -16.91
CA LYS A 102 6.23 17.53 -17.01
C LYS A 102 6.44 16.94 -15.62
N LEU A 103 6.28 15.63 -15.51
CA LEU A 103 6.66 14.91 -14.30
C LEU A 103 8.18 15.10 -14.09
N GLY A 104 8.55 15.63 -12.94
CA GLY A 104 9.92 15.67 -12.49
C GLY A 104 10.44 14.30 -12.06
N GLU A 105 11.70 14.25 -11.63
CA GLU A 105 12.22 13.06 -10.98
C GLU A 105 11.48 12.84 -9.66
N VAL A 106 11.00 11.61 -9.47
CA VAL A 106 10.29 11.23 -8.25
C VAL A 106 11.30 10.99 -7.14
N ASP A 107 11.17 11.70 -6.03
CA ASP A 107 11.90 11.40 -4.80
C ASP A 107 11.33 10.10 -4.20
N THR A 108 11.96 8.98 -4.56
CA THR A 108 11.49 7.65 -4.19
C THR A 108 11.48 7.44 -2.68
N GLU A 109 12.44 8.03 -1.96
CA GLU A 109 12.57 7.87 -0.51
C GLU A 109 11.48 8.63 0.24
N LYS A 110 11.24 9.90 -0.12
CA LYS A 110 10.13 10.66 0.46
C LYS A 110 8.78 10.06 0.12
N THR A 111 8.63 9.55 -1.11
CA THR A 111 7.40 8.89 -1.55
C THR A 111 7.16 7.63 -0.73
N LYS A 112 8.19 6.79 -0.54
CA LYS A 112 8.11 5.56 0.28
C LYS A 112 7.76 5.91 1.74
N ALA A 113 8.44 6.90 2.34
CA ALA A 113 8.17 7.32 3.71
C ALA A 113 6.74 7.84 3.89
N LEU A 114 6.26 8.69 2.97
CA LEU A 114 4.88 9.19 3.01
C LEU A 114 3.85 8.08 2.87
N LEU A 115 4.05 7.16 1.93
CA LEU A 115 3.15 6.02 1.74
C LEU A 115 3.13 5.07 2.95
N ALA A 116 4.27 4.91 3.63
CA ALA A 116 4.34 4.15 4.87
C ALA A 116 3.61 4.84 6.03
N ASP A 117 3.79 6.15 6.19
CA ASP A 117 3.06 6.94 7.19
C ASP A 117 1.53 6.92 6.95
N LEU A 118 1.10 6.74 5.69
CA LEU A 118 -0.30 6.56 5.30
C LEU A 118 -0.75 5.09 5.29
N GLU A 119 0.09 4.15 5.74
CA GLU A 119 -0.15 2.70 5.75
C GLU A 119 -0.50 2.10 4.37
N MET A 120 -0.03 2.73 3.28
CA MET A 120 -0.29 2.32 1.89
C MET A 120 0.76 1.32 1.37
N MET A 121 1.04 0.23 2.09
CA MET A 121 2.12 -0.73 1.78
C MET A 121 1.96 -1.35 0.39
N ARG A 122 0.75 -1.74 -0.02
CA ARG A 122 0.48 -2.27 -1.37
C ARG A 122 0.86 -1.30 -2.50
N LEU A 123 0.80 0.00 -2.23
CA LEU A 123 1.15 1.00 -3.22
C LEU A 123 2.67 1.12 -3.34
N ILE A 124 3.40 0.98 -2.23
CA ILE A 124 4.87 0.90 -2.22
C ILE A 124 5.34 -0.25 -3.11
N ASP A 125 4.74 -1.45 -2.96
CA ASP A 125 5.09 -2.62 -3.77
C ASP A 125 4.73 -2.44 -5.25
N ARG A 126 3.53 -1.94 -5.55
CA ARG A 126 3.10 -1.66 -6.94
C ARG A 126 3.98 -0.66 -7.66
N LEU A 127 4.54 0.30 -6.94
CA LEU A 127 5.43 1.32 -7.50
C LEU A 127 6.89 0.84 -7.55
N GLY A 128 7.19 -0.38 -7.09
CA GLY A 128 8.53 -0.96 -7.07
C GLY A 128 9.48 -0.20 -6.13
N LEU A 129 8.95 0.40 -5.07
CA LEU A 129 9.73 1.15 -4.08
C LEU A 129 10.27 0.24 -2.97
N SER A 130 9.82 -1.02 -2.90
CA SER A 130 10.37 -2.05 -2.03
C SER A 130 11.81 -2.37 -2.42
N GLY A 131 12.68 -2.60 -1.43
CA GLY A 131 14.08 -3.00 -1.68
C GLY A 131 15.08 -1.87 -1.96
N LYS A 132 14.67 -0.59 -1.95
CA LYS A 132 15.62 0.53 -1.87
C LYS A 132 15.75 0.96 -0.42
N ALA A 133 16.98 0.92 0.12
CA ALA A 133 17.27 1.37 1.47
C ALA A 133 16.73 2.79 1.69
N VAL A 134 15.93 2.98 2.74
CA VAL A 134 15.52 4.32 3.17
C VAL A 134 16.75 4.98 3.80
N GLU A 135 17.49 5.77 3.05
CA GLU A 135 18.29 6.80 3.68
C GLU A 135 17.27 7.82 4.23
N SER A 136 17.04 7.74 5.53
CA SER A 136 16.03 8.52 6.25
C SER A 136 16.05 9.98 5.85
N ALA A 137 15.01 10.42 5.10
CA ALA A 137 14.73 11.82 4.90
C ALA A 137 14.17 12.41 6.21
N ASP A 138 14.83 13.44 6.68
CA ASP A 138 14.52 14.28 7.83
C ASP A 138 13.00 14.43 8.08
N SER A 139 12.50 13.78 9.12
CA SER A 139 11.37 14.30 9.89
C SER A 139 11.56 13.93 11.37
N ALA A 140 12.06 14.91 12.10
CA ALA A 140 11.90 15.13 13.52
C ALA A 140 12.07 13.92 14.48
N VAL A 141 13.24 13.26 14.47
CA VAL A 141 13.88 12.78 15.68
C VAL A 141 15.36 13.15 15.57
N GLN A 142 15.77 14.14 16.35
CA GLN A 142 17.18 14.38 16.66
C GLN A 142 17.69 13.18 17.44
N GLU A 143 18.20 12.16 16.72
CA GLU A 143 19.18 11.23 17.30
C GLU A 143 19.99 10.63 16.16
N SER A 144 21.27 10.97 16.16
CA SER A 144 22.41 10.39 15.44
C SER A 144 22.19 9.95 13.98
N LYS A 145 22.70 10.76 13.04
CA LYS A 145 22.96 10.43 11.64
C LYS A 145 24.01 9.31 11.52
N LEU A 146 23.69 8.08 11.91
CA LEU A 146 24.49 6.91 11.57
C LEU A 146 24.03 6.43 10.19
N LYS A 147 24.90 6.57 9.18
CA LYS A 147 24.66 5.94 7.89
C LYS A 147 24.76 4.42 8.06
N LEU A 148 23.91 3.66 7.36
CA LEU A 148 23.98 2.18 7.34
C LEU A 148 25.41 1.67 7.08
N SER A 149 26.17 2.38 6.22
CA SER A 149 27.58 2.08 5.92
C SER A 149 28.53 2.19 7.12
N ASP A 150 28.14 2.93 8.15
CA ASP A 150 29.00 3.20 9.33
C ASP A 150 28.74 2.21 10.46
N LEU A 151 27.70 1.35 10.31
CA LEU A 151 27.39 0.31 11.28
C LEU A 151 28.32 -0.90 11.12
N PRO A 152 28.76 -1.52 12.23
CA PRO A 152 29.55 -2.73 12.15
C PRO A 152 28.76 -3.84 11.44
N LYS A 153 29.41 -4.54 10.52
CA LYS A 153 28.86 -5.76 9.91
C LYS A 153 29.09 -6.91 10.86
N PHE A 154 28.08 -7.78 10.98
CA PHE A 154 28.21 -9.00 11.77
C PHE A 154 29.17 -9.98 11.07
N GLU A 155 30.03 -10.63 11.85
CA GLU A 155 30.87 -11.72 11.38
C GLU A 155 30.00 -12.97 11.15
N VAL A 156 30.22 -13.68 10.04
CA VAL A 156 29.49 -14.93 9.73
C VAL A 156 30.39 -16.13 9.99
N LYS A 157 29.92 -17.07 10.80
CA LYS A 157 30.64 -18.31 11.18
C LYS A 157 29.76 -19.55 11.00
N PRO A 158 30.34 -20.73 10.82
CA PRO A 158 29.58 -21.98 10.88
C PRO A 158 29.02 -22.19 12.30
N LEU A 159 27.79 -22.70 12.37
CA LEU A 159 27.17 -23.15 13.62
C LEU A 159 27.60 -24.60 13.84
N ASP A 160 28.17 -24.89 15.00
CA ASP A 160 28.61 -26.23 15.42
C ASP A 160 28.19 -26.53 16.86
N ASP A 161 28.47 -27.75 17.32
CA ASP A 161 28.14 -28.22 18.66
C ASP A 161 28.77 -27.38 19.77
N SER A 162 29.95 -26.78 19.52
CA SER A 162 30.61 -25.91 20.49
C SER A 162 29.82 -24.63 20.77
N VAL A 163 29.21 -24.04 19.73
CA VAL A 163 28.34 -22.90 19.86
C VAL A 163 27.02 -23.28 20.55
N ILE A 164 26.39 -24.39 20.13
CA ILE A 164 25.17 -24.91 20.78
C ILE A 164 25.36 -25.12 22.28
N SER A 165 26.47 -25.68 22.69
CA SER A 165 26.76 -25.97 24.11
C SER A 165 26.85 -24.73 25.01
N VAL A 166 27.11 -23.55 24.45
CA VAL A 166 27.21 -22.28 25.19
C VAL A 166 25.94 -21.42 25.12
N LEU A 167 24.91 -21.87 24.37
CA LEU A 167 23.60 -21.22 24.29
C LEU A 167 22.74 -21.59 25.51
N GLY A 168 22.96 -20.92 26.65
CA GLY A 168 22.22 -21.11 27.90
C GLY A 168 21.03 -20.19 28.05
N LYS A 169 20.29 -20.32 29.15
CA LYS A 169 19.07 -19.54 29.47
C LYS A 169 19.30 -18.01 29.57
N ASP A 170 20.53 -17.60 29.77
CA ASP A 170 20.96 -16.20 29.85
C ASP A 170 21.28 -15.57 28.49
N LYS A 171 21.08 -16.30 27.40
CA LYS A 171 21.34 -15.87 26.04
C LYS A 171 20.04 -15.71 25.25
N THR A 172 20.02 -14.68 24.41
CA THR A 172 18.99 -14.48 23.40
C THR A 172 19.56 -14.81 22.02
N ALA A 173 18.89 -15.66 21.29
CA ALA A 173 19.23 -16.03 19.93
C ALA A 173 18.13 -15.56 18.97
N TYR A 174 18.47 -14.64 18.08
CA TYR A 174 17.60 -14.29 16.95
C TYR A 174 17.88 -15.29 15.83
N PHE A 175 16.85 -15.84 15.21
CA PHE A 175 17.06 -16.80 14.16
C PHE A 175 16.06 -16.69 13.02
N ILE A 176 16.50 -17.14 11.85
CA ILE A 176 15.64 -17.32 10.66
C ILE A 176 15.96 -18.71 10.09
N PHE A 177 14.91 -19.37 9.63
CA PHE A 177 14.98 -20.65 8.97
C PHE A 177 14.46 -20.49 7.54
N ALA A 178 15.33 -20.63 6.55
CA ALA A 178 15.00 -20.50 5.15
C ALA A 178 15.78 -21.53 4.31
N ASP A 179 15.14 -22.15 3.33
CA ASP A 179 15.75 -23.09 2.37
C ASP A 179 16.59 -24.19 3.04
N ASN A 180 16.09 -24.76 4.14
CA ASN A 180 16.78 -25.74 5.01
C ASN A 180 18.06 -25.22 5.68
N LYS A 181 18.34 -23.94 5.63
CA LYS A 181 19.46 -23.29 6.30
C LYS A 181 18.95 -22.57 7.55
N LEU A 182 19.56 -22.85 8.69
CA LEU A 182 19.39 -22.09 9.93
C LEU A 182 20.43 -21.00 9.99
N SER A 183 20.01 -19.78 10.25
CA SER A 183 20.89 -18.64 10.53
C SER A 183 20.52 -18.04 11.89
N ILE A 184 21.49 -17.91 12.78
CA ILE A 184 21.33 -17.42 14.16
C ILE A 184 22.18 -16.20 14.36
N LEU A 185 21.64 -15.13 14.91
CA LEU A 185 22.38 -13.98 15.41
C LEU A 185 22.42 -14.05 16.94
N CYS A 186 23.61 -14.14 17.50
CA CYS A 186 23.86 -14.14 18.93
C CYS A 186 25.19 -13.45 19.23
N ASN A 187 25.21 -12.51 20.19
CA ASN A 187 26.39 -11.75 20.60
C ASN A 187 27.15 -11.13 19.40
N ASP A 188 26.41 -10.46 18.50
CA ASP A 188 26.95 -9.78 17.31
C ASP A 188 27.67 -10.69 16.29
N VAL A 189 27.44 -12.00 16.35
CA VAL A 189 27.94 -12.96 15.39
C VAL A 189 26.77 -13.72 14.76
N ILE A 190 26.80 -13.88 13.44
CA ILE A 190 25.88 -14.73 12.70
C ILE A 190 26.47 -16.11 12.56
N TYR A 191 25.73 -17.12 13.00
CA TYR A 191 26.11 -18.53 12.85
C TYR A 191 25.16 -19.20 11.86
N THR A 192 25.66 -20.00 10.95
CA THR A 192 24.84 -20.66 9.92
C THR A 192 25.13 -22.16 9.83
N THR A 193 24.09 -22.96 9.57
CA THR A 193 24.21 -24.39 9.32
C THR A 193 23.09 -24.91 8.44
N GLU A 194 23.36 -25.99 7.71
CA GLU A 194 22.40 -26.82 7.00
C GLU A 194 22.30 -28.22 7.59
N ASP A 195 23.08 -28.51 8.65
CA ASP A 195 23.12 -29.81 9.31
C ASP A 195 21.87 -29.97 10.22
N ASN A 196 21.00 -30.89 9.85
CA ASN A 196 19.75 -31.15 10.57
C ASN A 196 19.97 -31.57 12.03
N ALA A 197 21.09 -32.26 12.35
CA ALA A 197 21.38 -32.64 13.71
C ALA A 197 21.70 -31.42 14.59
N ILE A 198 22.47 -30.47 14.06
CA ILE A 198 22.80 -29.22 14.74
C ILE A 198 21.53 -28.32 14.84
N ILE A 199 20.73 -28.27 13.79
CA ILE A 199 19.47 -27.52 13.81
C ILE A 199 18.54 -28.08 14.89
N THR A 200 18.37 -29.41 14.94
CA THR A 200 17.56 -30.09 15.95
C THR A 200 18.11 -29.82 17.37
N ALA A 201 19.43 -29.87 17.56
CA ALA A 201 20.03 -29.52 18.83
C ALA A 201 19.76 -28.08 19.25
N PHE A 202 19.84 -27.12 18.31
CA PHE A 202 19.48 -25.72 18.56
C PHE A 202 18.01 -25.55 19.00
N MET A 203 17.07 -26.25 18.33
CA MET A 203 15.65 -26.17 18.66
C MET A 203 15.39 -26.57 20.13
N GLY A 204 16.12 -27.53 20.66
CA GLY A 204 16.02 -27.99 22.05
C GLY A 204 16.85 -27.19 23.07
N THR A 205 17.59 -26.14 22.68
CA THR A 205 18.37 -25.35 23.64
C THR A 205 17.44 -24.51 24.54
N ALA A 206 17.91 -24.21 25.75
CA ALA A 206 17.16 -23.42 26.72
C ALA A 206 17.33 -21.90 26.55
N CYS A 207 18.07 -21.44 25.53
CA CYS A 207 18.20 -20.01 25.25
C CYS A 207 16.86 -19.40 24.85
N GLU A 208 16.68 -18.13 25.13
CA GLU A 208 15.57 -17.37 24.60
C GLU A 208 15.68 -17.30 23.07
N LYS A 209 14.60 -17.58 22.38
CA LYS A 209 14.55 -17.57 20.91
C LYS A 209 13.55 -16.55 20.40
N ILE A 210 14.01 -15.74 19.44
CA ILE A 210 13.22 -14.74 18.75
C ILE A 210 13.34 -14.99 17.24
N THR A 211 12.23 -15.04 16.54
CA THR A 211 12.22 -15.24 15.09
C THR A 211 11.27 -14.31 14.38
N PHE A 212 11.34 -14.33 13.06
CA PHE A 212 10.33 -13.68 12.23
C PHE A 212 9.10 -14.58 12.08
N GLU A 213 9.26 -15.82 11.60
CA GLU A 213 8.19 -16.78 11.31
C GLU A 213 8.19 -17.98 12.28
N GLY A 214 7.45 -17.88 13.38
CA GLY A 214 7.42 -18.95 14.39
C GLY A 214 6.77 -20.24 13.92
N LYS A 215 5.71 -20.17 13.13
CA LYS A 215 4.97 -21.35 12.63
C LYS A 215 5.85 -22.22 11.74
N THR A 216 6.64 -21.64 10.84
CA THR A 216 7.61 -22.35 10.00
C THR A 216 8.65 -23.07 10.83
N ALA A 217 9.16 -22.44 11.88
CA ALA A 217 10.14 -23.03 12.79
C ALA A 217 9.56 -24.20 13.59
N HIS A 218 8.33 -24.12 14.11
CA HIS A 218 7.63 -25.22 14.78
C HIS A 218 7.39 -26.39 13.83
N LYS A 219 6.94 -26.15 12.60
CA LYS A 219 6.75 -27.21 11.58
C LYS A 219 8.03 -27.95 11.27
N PHE A 220 9.16 -27.23 11.17
CA PHE A 220 10.44 -27.86 10.99
C PHE A 220 10.81 -28.75 12.19
N ALA A 221 10.64 -28.27 13.43
CA ALA A 221 10.91 -29.05 14.63
C ALA A 221 10.06 -30.36 14.65
N PHE A 222 8.76 -30.29 14.35
CA PHE A 222 7.91 -31.48 14.27
C PHE A 222 8.34 -32.44 13.18
N SER A 223 8.76 -31.96 12.01
CA SER A 223 9.25 -32.79 10.90
C SER A 223 10.52 -33.57 11.28
N ASN A 224 11.27 -33.10 12.26
CA ASN A 224 12.48 -33.74 12.76
C ASN A 224 12.26 -34.46 14.12
N GLY A 225 11.00 -34.65 14.53
CA GLY A 225 10.67 -35.36 15.77
C GLY A 225 11.10 -34.66 17.06
N THR A 226 11.23 -33.33 17.02
CA THR A 226 11.60 -32.49 18.16
C THR A 226 10.59 -31.35 18.37
N HIS A 227 10.81 -30.57 19.44
CA HIS A 227 10.04 -29.36 19.72
C HIS A 227 10.93 -28.13 19.70
N LEU A 228 10.36 -26.99 19.37
CA LEU A 228 11.04 -25.70 19.46
C LEU A 228 10.86 -25.15 20.88
N GLU A 229 11.90 -25.30 21.69
CA GLU A 229 11.89 -24.86 23.09
C GLU A 229 12.15 -23.34 23.19
N ASN A 230 11.45 -22.70 24.09
CA ASN A 230 11.68 -21.30 24.53
C ASN A 230 11.64 -20.26 23.39
N LEU A 231 10.70 -20.40 22.46
CA LEU A 231 10.35 -19.33 21.52
C LEU A 231 9.53 -18.29 22.28
N THR A 232 10.10 -17.09 22.48
CA THR A 232 9.51 -16.04 23.31
C THR A 232 8.90 -14.90 22.50
N PHE A 233 9.31 -14.73 21.25
CA PHE A 233 8.79 -13.64 20.41
C PHE A 233 8.83 -14.01 18.92
N CYS A 234 7.75 -13.61 18.22
CA CYS A 234 7.53 -13.82 16.81
C CYS A 234 7.12 -12.50 16.14
N CYS A 235 7.96 -11.95 15.26
CA CYS A 235 7.77 -10.61 14.72
C CYS A 235 6.57 -10.50 13.77
N ASP A 236 6.29 -11.52 12.96
CA ASP A 236 5.14 -11.52 12.05
C ASP A 236 3.81 -11.54 12.82
N LEU A 237 3.71 -12.32 13.91
CA LEU A 237 2.53 -12.34 14.78
C LEU A 237 2.34 -11.01 15.52
N ALA A 238 3.42 -10.41 16.01
CA ALA A 238 3.36 -9.09 16.63
C ALA A 238 2.90 -8.03 15.63
N GLY A 239 3.42 -8.06 14.41
CA GLY A 239 3.01 -7.17 13.32
C GLY A 239 1.54 -7.36 12.95
N TYR A 240 1.07 -8.61 12.85
CA TYR A 240 -0.32 -8.95 12.59
C TYR A 240 -1.25 -8.41 13.68
N LEU A 241 -0.89 -8.58 14.95
CA LEU A 241 -1.71 -8.13 16.06
C LEU A 241 -1.82 -6.61 16.13
N LEU A 242 -0.72 -5.90 15.84
CA LEU A 242 -0.69 -4.44 15.83
C LEU A 242 -1.40 -3.83 14.61
N ASN A 243 -1.41 -4.51 13.46
CA ASN A 243 -2.11 -4.07 12.25
C ASN A 243 -2.59 -5.26 11.41
N SER A 244 -3.75 -5.82 11.75
CA SER A 244 -4.35 -6.98 11.08
C SER A 244 -4.82 -6.71 9.64
N GLN A 245 -4.82 -5.46 9.19
CA GLN A 245 -5.24 -5.09 7.83
C GLN A 245 -4.08 -5.05 6.83
N SER A 246 -2.84 -5.22 7.29
CA SER A 246 -1.70 -5.33 6.38
C SER A 246 -1.82 -6.56 5.48
N SER A 247 -1.40 -6.42 4.23
CA SER A 247 -1.41 -7.54 3.27
C SER A 247 -0.19 -8.43 3.39
N GLU A 248 0.91 -7.90 3.90
CA GLU A 248 2.20 -8.58 4.00
C GLU A 248 2.96 -8.12 5.25
N TYR A 249 3.50 -9.10 5.96
CA TYR A 249 4.31 -8.88 7.15
C TYR A 249 5.74 -9.32 6.83
N THR A 250 6.51 -8.48 6.12
CA THR A 250 7.95 -8.69 5.91
C THR A 250 8.75 -7.89 6.93
N ALA A 251 9.98 -8.31 7.21
CA ALA A 251 10.85 -7.58 8.14
C ALA A 251 11.09 -6.14 7.67
N GLU A 252 11.27 -5.93 6.37
CA GLU A 252 11.44 -4.60 5.78
C GLU A 252 10.20 -3.72 6.01
N ASN A 253 8.99 -4.23 5.69
CA ASN A 253 7.75 -3.47 5.83
C ASN A 253 7.45 -3.13 7.30
N LEU A 254 7.72 -4.06 8.22
CA LEU A 254 7.55 -3.81 9.65
C LEU A 254 8.58 -2.81 10.18
N CYS A 255 9.85 -2.90 9.76
CA CYS A 255 10.86 -1.89 10.12
C CYS A 255 10.45 -0.49 9.65
N LEU A 256 9.93 -0.38 8.42
CA LEU A 256 9.45 0.87 7.87
C LEU A 256 8.25 1.41 8.66
N SER A 257 7.22 0.58 8.92
CA SER A 257 6.00 0.96 9.64
C SER A 257 6.26 1.39 11.07
N TYR A 258 7.17 0.70 11.75
CA TYR A 258 7.49 0.95 13.15
C TYR A 258 8.78 1.76 13.34
N LYS A 259 9.28 2.40 12.27
CA LYS A 259 10.42 3.36 12.28
C LYS A 259 11.68 2.80 12.93
N CYS A 260 11.98 1.52 12.69
CA CYS A 260 13.23 0.91 13.07
C CYS A 260 14.11 0.61 11.86
N LEU A 261 15.41 0.44 12.10
CA LEU A 261 16.39 0.32 11.05
C LEU A 261 16.33 -1.06 10.41
N TYR A 262 16.10 -1.11 9.10
CA TYR A 262 16.27 -2.32 8.30
C TYR A 262 17.71 -2.43 7.78
N ARG A 263 18.40 -3.52 8.07
CA ARG A 263 19.83 -3.75 7.77
C ARG A 263 20.07 -4.27 6.34
N SER A 264 19.57 -3.53 5.34
CA SER A 264 19.74 -3.90 3.92
C SER A 264 21.22 -4.05 3.49
N ASP A 265 22.16 -3.45 4.25
CA ASP A 265 23.60 -3.57 4.07
C ASP A 265 24.15 -4.98 4.33
N MET A 266 23.37 -5.85 4.99
CA MET A 266 23.75 -7.22 5.36
C MET A 266 23.35 -8.28 4.29
N GLY A 267 22.75 -7.86 3.15
CA GLY A 267 22.42 -8.75 2.05
C GLY A 267 21.45 -9.89 2.46
N GLU A 268 21.83 -11.15 2.27
CA GLU A 268 21.00 -12.32 2.64
C GLU A 268 20.67 -12.39 4.15
N TYR A 269 21.42 -11.72 4.99
CA TYR A 269 21.18 -11.65 6.45
C TYR A 269 20.46 -10.37 6.88
N ALA A 270 19.89 -9.60 5.96
CA ALA A 270 19.22 -8.32 6.26
C ALA A 270 18.09 -8.48 7.26
N ASP A 271 17.19 -9.44 7.04
CA ASP A 271 16.06 -9.72 7.91
C ASP A 271 16.55 -10.13 9.31
N LEU A 272 17.45 -11.12 9.38
CA LEU A 272 18.03 -11.59 10.64
C LEU A 272 18.70 -10.46 11.43
N SER A 273 19.49 -9.64 10.73
CA SER A 273 20.23 -8.53 11.33
C SER A 273 19.32 -7.39 11.82
N SER A 274 18.08 -7.34 11.34
CA SER A 274 17.08 -6.35 11.73
C SER A 274 16.22 -6.82 12.92
N LEU A 275 16.15 -8.12 13.20
CA LEU A 275 15.30 -8.68 14.26
C LEU A 275 15.53 -8.09 15.65
N PRO A 276 16.76 -7.80 16.12
CA PRO A 276 16.96 -7.22 17.44
C PRO A 276 16.23 -5.91 17.63
N ALA A 277 16.41 -4.95 16.71
CA ALA A 277 15.75 -3.65 16.75
C ALA A 277 14.25 -3.74 16.49
N LEU A 278 13.85 -4.61 15.57
CA LEU A 278 12.44 -4.82 15.21
C LEU A 278 11.66 -5.42 16.37
N SER A 279 12.15 -6.52 16.97
CA SER A 279 11.44 -7.19 18.06
C SER A 279 11.31 -6.29 19.31
N GLU A 280 12.36 -5.53 19.65
CA GLU A 280 12.31 -4.57 20.75
C GLU A 280 11.25 -3.48 20.51
N ASN A 281 11.19 -2.96 19.28
CA ASN A 281 10.22 -1.93 18.92
C ASN A 281 8.79 -2.48 18.91
N LEU A 282 8.55 -3.62 18.28
CA LEU A 282 7.24 -4.27 18.26
C LEU A 282 6.74 -4.59 19.68
N LYS A 283 7.63 -5.08 20.56
CA LYS A 283 7.28 -5.34 21.97
C LYS A 283 6.83 -4.07 22.69
N LYS A 284 7.54 -2.96 22.51
CA LYS A 284 7.13 -1.65 23.05
C LYS A 284 5.76 -1.21 22.52
N GLN A 285 5.49 -1.44 21.23
CA GLN A 285 4.18 -1.10 20.65
C GLN A 285 3.05 -1.98 21.23
N LEU A 286 3.27 -3.28 21.40
CA LEU A 286 2.31 -4.17 22.06
C LEU A 286 2.03 -3.77 23.50
N GLU A 287 3.05 -3.31 24.24
CA GLU A 287 2.89 -2.78 25.59
C GLU A 287 2.07 -1.47 25.59
N MET A 288 2.38 -0.54 24.68
CA MET A 288 1.68 0.75 24.54
C MET A 288 0.21 0.60 24.15
N THR A 289 -0.12 -0.43 23.37
CA THR A 289 -1.49 -0.74 22.92
C THR A 289 -2.22 -1.71 23.87
N GLU A 290 -1.59 -2.09 24.99
CA GLU A 290 -2.12 -3.05 25.97
C GLU A 290 -2.39 -4.46 25.38
N MET A 291 -1.74 -4.80 24.26
CA MET A 291 -1.91 -6.09 23.57
C MET A 291 -0.89 -7.16 24.00
N ILE A 292 0.09 -6.83 24.82
CA ILE A 292 1.16 -7.76 25.20
C ILE A 292 0.62 -9.06 25.85
N LYS A 293 -0.43 -8.96 26.67
CA LYS A 293 -1.06 -10.16 27.27
C LYS A 293 -1.74 -11.05 26.23
N LEU A 294 -2.41 -10.44 25.26
CA LEU A 294 -3.04 -11.19 24.16
C LEU A 294 -1.96 -11.91 23.33
N PHE A 295 -0.86 -11.24 23.08
CA PHE A 295 0.30 -11.80 22.38
C PHE A 295 0.90 -12.99 23.15
N ASP A 296 1.25 -12.80 24.42
CA ASP A 296 1.94 -13.82 25.23
C ASP A 296 1.05 -15.01 25.60
N ASP A 297 -0.20 -14.73 26.00
CA ASP A 297 -1.09 -15.76 26.56
C ASP A 297 -1.88 -16.53 25.48
N ILE A 298 -2.05 -15.95 24.30
CA ILE A 298 -2.91 -16.52 23.23
C ILE A 298 -2.13 -16.71 21.93
N GLU A 299 -1.62 -15.66 21.32
CA GLU A 299 -1.05 -15.72 19.95
C GLU A 299 0.23 -16.58 19.89
N MET A 300 1.13 -16.42 20.84
CA MET A 300 2.36 -17.21 20.89
C MET A 300 2.09 -18.71 21.12
N PRO A 301 1.27 -19.13 22.11
CA PRO A 301 0.89 -20.54 22.26
C PRO A 301 0.12 -21.08 21.06
N LEU A 302 -0.76 -20.27 20.46
CA LEU A 302 -1.55 -20.67 19.29
C LEU A 302 -0.68 -20.96 18.07
N CYS A 303 0.46 -20.29 17.94
CA CYS A 303 1.42 -20.50 16.85
C CYS A 303 1.89 -21.95 16.78
N GLU A 304 2.25 -22.56 17.91
CA GLU A 304 2.66 -23.98 17.99
C GLU A 304 1.48 -24.92 17.66
N VAL A 305 0.28 -24.62 18.19
CA VAL A 305 -0.94 -25.41 17.92
C VAL A 305 -1.27 -25.42 16.44
N LEU A 306 -1.27 -24.25 15.80
CA LEU A 306 -1.54 -24.14 14.37
C LEU A 306 -0.49 -24.85 13.52
N ALA A 307 0.80 -24.75 13.90
CA ALA A 307 1.86 -25.49 13.23
C ALA A 307 1.65 -27.01 13.33
N SER A 308 1.24 -27.50 14.51
CA SER A 308 0.90 -28.91 14.74
C SER A 308 -0.28 -29.38 13.87
N MET A 309 -1.37 -28.57 13.81
CA MET A 309 -2.55 -28.89 12.99
C MET A 309 -2.24 -28.95 11.48
N GLU A 310 -1.28 -28.18 11.01
CA GLU A 310 -0.85 -28.22 9.60
C GLU A 310 0.14 -29.35 9.31
N PHE A 311 0.80 -29.87 10.33
CA PHE A 311 1.78 -30.95 10.19
C PHE A 311 1.13 -32.34 10.18
N TYR A 312 0.10 -32.57 10.97
CA TYR A 312 -0.68 -33.81 11.04
C TYR A 312 -1.93 -33.78 10.16
#